data_ebcf2bd4d9e3fef28bd38e81fef512aa
#
_entry.id   ebcf2bd4d9e3fef28bd38e81fef512aa
#
_cell.length_a   1.000
_cell.length_b   1.000
_cell.length_c   1.000
_cell.angle_alpha   90.00
_cell.angle_beta   90.00
_cell.angle_gamma   90.00
#
_symmetry.space_group_name_H-M   'P 1'
#
loop_
_entity.id
_entity.type
_entity.pdbx_description
1 polymer ?
#
loop_
_entity_poly.entity_id
_entity_poly.type
_entity_poly.pdbx_seq_one_letter_code
_entity_poly.pdbx_strand_id
1 'polypeptide(L)'
;MTCSVAAAMESRLPFSTVFRGQDQFNRLVAKAKSENWAALPIGERTAVVGQALVGTRYKHFTLEIDNRIESPSVNFQGMDCWTFFEIALSFARMLNEPESNWTPERLLHYIEIDRYRSGECTGEYLSRLHYLEDWLYDNDRRGLVEDLTRSLGGRSVPHSAREMSVGWRHYRYLAANRSLLGPLARMEANVSSRPLYEIPKNRVAGIEPKLRSGDVIGIISRDRNGLYSTAHVGLALRTNDGVLHFMHASSPGNSGRVIVDAQPSKYLYRYRTDSGILVARPLH
;
A
#
# COMPACT_ATOMS: atom_id res chain seq x y z
N MET A 1 -35.84 -7.34 17.02
CA MET A 1 -34.69 -6.45 16.82
C MET A 1 -34.08 -6.80 15.47
N THR A 2 -34.46 -6.02 14.47
CA THR A 2 -33.99 -6.23 13.08
C THR A 2 -32.58 -5.69 12.96
N CYS A 3 -31.61 -6.58 12.75
CA CYS A 3 -30.23 -6.21 12.40
C CYS A 3 -30.29 -5.49 11.06
N SER A 4 -30.03 -4.19 11.06
CA SER A 4 -29.84 -3.40 9.84
C SER A 4 -28.55 -3.88 9.20
N VAL A 5 -28.66 -4.61 8.09
CA VAL A 5 -27.54 -4.85 7.18
C VAL A 5 -27.17 -3.48 6.63
N ALA A 6 -26.00 -2.96 7.05
CA ALA A 6 -25.45 -1.74 6.47
C ALA A 6 -25.36 -1.97 4.96
N ALA A 7 -26.13 -1.23 4.19
CA ALA A 7 -26.05 -1.23 2.74
C ALA A 7 -24.60 -0.86 2.38
N ALA A 8 -23.92 -1.76 1.68
CA ALA A 8 -22.65 -1.45 1.07
C ALA A 8 -22.84 -0.14 0.26
N MET A 9 -22.04 0.89 0.55
CA MET A 9 -22.10 2.11 -0.24
C MET A 9 -21.82 1.73 -1.69
N GLU A 10 -22.84 1.79 -2.53
CA GLU A 10 -22.66 1.63 -3.97
C GLU A 10 -21.65 2.68 -4.42
N SER A 11 -20.58 2.24 -5.06
CA SER A 11 -19.62 3.15 -5.69
C SER A 11 -20.39 4.10 -6.61
N ARG A 12 -20.23 5.41 -6.42
CA ARG A 12 -20.85 6.42 -7.29
C ARG A 12 -20.31 6.39 -8.72
N LEU A 13 -19.24 5.64 -8.95
CA LEU A 13 -18.63 5.44 -10.25
C LEU A 13 -19.04 4.07 -10.84
N PRO A 14 -19.17 3.95 -12.18
CA PRO A 14 -19.43 2.68 -12.84
C PRO A 14 -18.40 1.61 -12.46
N PHE A 15 -18.83 0.36 -12.31
CA PHE A 15 -17.95 -0.77 -11.96
C PHE A 15 -16.75 -0.87 -12.90
N SER A 16 -16.94 -0.67 -14.20
CA SER A 16 -15.86 -0.67 -15.20
C SER A 16 -14.81 0.43 -15.01
N THR A 17 -15.13 1.46 -14.22
CA THR A 17 -14.17 2.52 -13.85
C THR A 17 -13.35 2.11 -12.63
N VAL A 18 -13.99 1.53 -11.63
CA VAL A 18 -13.36 1.17 -10.35
C VAL A 18 -12.67 -0.19 -10.38
N PHE A 19 -13.06 -1.09 -11.29
CA PHE A 19 -12.46 -2.42 -11.39
C PHE A 19 -11.99 -2.71 -12.83
N ARG A 20 -10.69 -2.96 -12.99
CA ARG A 20 -10.07 -3.27 -14.29
C ARG A 20 -9.24 -4.54 -14.19
N GLY A 21 -9.44 -5.43 -15.18
CA GLY A 21 -8.69 -6.68 -15.29
C GLY A 21 -9.40 -7.87 -14.67
N GLN A 22 -10.69 -8.05 -15.00
CA GLN A 22 -11.51 -9.18 -14.54
C GLN A 22 -10.85 -10.53 -14.82
N ASP A 23 -10.25 -10.71 -16.01
CA ASP A 23 -9.60 -11.98 -16.36
C ASP A 23 -8.37 -12.25 -15.48
N GLN A 24 -7.60 -11.20 -15.14
CA GLN A 24 -6.46 -11.33 -14.23
C GLN A 24 -6.93 -11.70 -12.83
N PHE A 25 -7.99 -11.07 -12.34
CA PHE A 25 -8.61 -11.40 -11.06
C PHE A 25 -9.08 -12.86 -11.05
N ASN A 26 -9.80 -13.32 -12.08
CA ASN A 26 -10.30 -14.69 -12.18
C ASN A 26 -9.16 -15.71 -12.18
N ARG A 27 -8.06 -15.44 -12.89
CA ARG A 27 -6.86 -16.30 -12.87
C ARG A 27 -6.22 -16.34 -11.48
N LEU A 28 -6.18 -15.20 -10.79
CA LEU A 28 -5.63 -15.13 -9.43
C LEU A 28 -6.49 -15.93 -8.45
N VAL A 29 -7.81 -15.83 -8.53
CA VAL A 29 -8.76 -16.65 -7.74
C VAL A 29 -8.57 -18.14 -8.04
N ALA A 30 -8.50 -18.53 -9.32
CA ALA A 30 -8.29 -19.93 -9.69
C ALA A 30 -6.97 -20.48 -9.13
N LYS A 31 -5.90 -19.68 -9.18
CA LYS A 31 -4.61 -20.03 -8.60
C LYS A 31 -4.67 -20.14 -7.08
N ALA A 32 -5.32 -19.20 -6.40
CA ALA A 32 -5.50 -19.22 -4.96
C ALA A 32 -6.22 -20.51 -4.49
N LYS A 33 -7.22 -20.95 -5.25
CA LYS A 33 -7.92 -22.23 -4.99
C LYS A 33 -7.02 -23.43 -5.22
N SER A 34 -6.37 -23.52 -6.36
CA SER A 34 -5.54 -24.69 -6.72
C SER A 34 -4.33 -24.88 -5.81
N GLU A 35 -3.77 -23.80 -5.26
CA GLU A 35 -2.63 -23.80 -4.35
C GLU A 35 -3.02 -23.62 -2.88
N ASN A 36 -4.33 -23.62 -2.57
CA ASN A 36 -4.88 -23.51 -1.21
C ASN A 36 -4.30 -22.34 -0.40
N TRP A 37 -4.22 -21.14 -1.02
CA TRP A 37 -3.66 -19.96 -0.36
C TRP A 37 -4.43 -19.52 0.88
N ALA A 38 -5.72 -19.82 0.96
CA ALA A 38 -6.55 -19.50 2.12
C ALA A 38 -6.02 -20.13 3.43
N ALA A 39 -5.31 -21.27 3.35
CA ALA A 39 -4.73 -21.94 4.51
C ALA A 39 -3.41 -21.30 5.00
N LEU A 40 -2.81 -20.41 4.22
CA LEU A 40 -1.55 -19.74 4.59
C LEU A 40 -1.79 -18.63 5.63
N PRO A 41 -0.84 -18.35 6.51
CA PRO A 41 -0.84 -17.13 7.32
C PRO A 41 -0.95 -15.87 6.46
N ILE A 42 -1.58 -14.80 6.96
CA ILE A 42 -1.86 -13.57 6.17
C ILE A 42 -0.62 -13.00 5.49
N GLY A 43 0.53 -12.97 6.14
CA GLY A 43 1.77 -12.47 5.53
C GLY A 43 2.22 -13.32 4.35
N GLU A 44 2.27 -14.66 4.52
CA GLU A 44 2.64 -15.58 3.44
C GLU A 44 1.63 -15.49 2.29
N ARG A 45 0.34 -15.39 2.60
CA ARG A 45 -0.73 -15.20 1.64
C ARG A 45 -0.54 -13.91 0.85
N THR A 46 -0.23 -12.81 1.52
CA THR A 46 0.09 -11.52 0.86
C THR A 46 1.28 -11.65 -0.08
N ALA A 47 2.32 -12.38 0.34
CA ALA A 47 3.51 -12.57 -0.47
C ALA A 47 3.24 -13.42 -1.73
N VAL A 48 2.49 -14.53 -1.63
CA VAL A 48 2.18 -15.37 -2.81
C VAL A 48 1.25 -14.65 -3.79
N VAL A 49 0.32 -13.82 -3.29
CA VAL A 49 -0.48 -12.93 -4.14
C VAL A 49 0.43 -11.93 -4.86
N GLY A 50 1.33 -11.26 -4.13
CA GLY A 50 2.31 -10.35 -4.71
C GLY A 50 3.18 -11.01 -5.78
N GLN A 51 3.67 -12.25 -5.53
CA GLN A 51 4.42 -13.03 -6.52
C GLN A 51 3.61 -13.32 -7.79
N ALA A 52 2.32 -13.62 -7.65
CA ALA A 52 1.45 -13.86 -8.80
C ALA A 52 1.18 -12.59 -9.63
N LEU A 53 1.44 -11.40 -9.07
CA LEU A 53 1.35 -10.11 -9.75
C LEU A 53 2.67 -9.69 -10.41
N VAL A 54 3.77 -10.44 -10.25
CA VAL A 54 5.06 -10.15 -10.89
C VAL A 54 4.91 -10.10 -12.41
N GLY A 55 5.53 -9.10 -13.03
CA GLY A 55 5.42 -8.83 -14.47
C GLY A 55 4.30 -7.86 -14.84
N THR A 56 3.35 -7.56 -13.93
CA THR A 56 2.33 -6.52 -14.18
C THR A 56 3.02 -5.18 -14.45
N ARG A 57 2.59 -4.48 -15.50
CA ARG A 57 3.17 -3.21 -15.95
C ARG A 57 3.01 -2.13 -14.87
N TYR A 58 4.04 -1.28 -14.74
CA TYR A 58 3.93 -0.07 -13.93
C TYR A 58 3.00 0.94 -14.63
N LYS A 59 2.14 1.57 -13.85
CA LYS A 59 1.27 2.65 -14.31
C LYS A 59 1.20 3.72 -13.23
N HIS A 60 1.57 4.95 -13.58
CA HIS A 60 1.43 6.10 -12.68
C HIS A 60 -0.04 6.46 -12.41
N PHE A 61 -0.28 7.04 -11.25
CA PHE A 61 -1.55 7.67 -10.87
C PHE A 61 -2.75 6.71 -10.95
N THR A 62 -2.58 5.45 -10.56
CA THR A 62 -3.65 4.45 -10.60
C THR A 62 -4.73 4.67 -9.54
N LEU A 63 -4.47 5.54 -8.56
CA LEU A 63 -5.43 5.98 -7.54
C LEU A 63 -6.29 7.17 -8.00
N GLU A 64 -5.85 7.94 -8.99
CA GLU A 64 -6.54 9.13 -9.50
C GLU A 64 -7.52 8.75 -10.64
N ILE A 65 -8.56 7.96 -10.33
CA ILE A 65 -9.47 7.39 -11.33
C ILE A 65 -10.55 8.36 -11.81
N ASP A 66 -10.90 9.37 -11.01
CA ASP A 66 -11.85 10.44 -11.33
C ASP A 66 -11.32 11.78 -10.82
N ASN A 67 -11.93 12.91 -11.27
CA ASN A 67 -11.52 14.26 -10.87
C ASN A 67 -12.29 14.81 -9.67
N ARG A 68 -13.41 14.18 -9.27
CA ARG A 68 -14.35 14.70 -8.27
C ARG A 68 -14.90 13.67 -7.30
N ILE A 69 -14.83 12.39 -7.67
CA ILE A 69 -15.38 11.30 -6.88
C ILE A 69 -14.25 10.38 -6.47
N GLU A 70 -14.02 10.25 -5.18
CA GLU A 70 -13.13 9.24 -4.60
C GLU A 70 -13.90 7.93 -4.47
N SER A 71 -13.25 6.81 -4.80
CA SER A 71 -13.86 5.48 -4.72
C SER A 71 -12.78 4.40 -4.59
N PRO A 72 -13.04 3.32 -3.83
CA PRO A 72 -12.20 2.14 -3.86
C PRO A 72 -12.02 1.65 -5.30
N SER A 73 -10.80 1.32 -5.66
CA SER A 73 -10.51 0.92 -7.04
C SER A 73 -9.35 -0.06 -7.15
N VAL A 74 -9.41 -0.93 -8.15
CA VAL A 74 -8.41 -1.95 -8.48
C VAL A 74 -8.12 -1.93 -9.97
N ASN A 75 -6.84 -2.03 -10.33
CA ASN A 75 -6.40 -2.17 -11.71
C ASN A 75 -5.32 -3.25 -11.84
N PHE A 76 -5.71 -4.45 -12.26
CA PHE A 76 -4.78 -5.56 -12.54
C PHE A 76 -4.01 -5.42 -13.84
N GLN A 77 -4.36 -4.45 -14.70
CA GLN A 77 -3.67 -4.21 -15.99
C GLN A 77 -2.45 -3.28 -15.86
N GLY A 78 -2.31 -2.64 -14.69
CA GLY A 78 -1.17 -1.78 -14.38
C GLY A 78 -1.30 -1.21 -12.97
N MET A 79 -0.18 -1.16 -12.24
CA MET A 79 -0.12 -0.73 -10.83
C MET A 79 1.13 0.11 -10.60
N ASP A 80 1.03 1.03 -9.64
CA ASP A 80 2.19 1.67 -9.02
C ASP A 80 2.60 0.92 -7.74
N CYS A 81 3.60 1.46 -7.03
CA CYS A 81 4.09 0.81 -5.82
C CYS A 81 3.02 0.74 -4.73
N TRP A 82 2.17 1.75 -4.64
CA TRP A 82 1.09 1.80 -3.65
C TRP A 82 0.00 0.77 -3.95
N THR A 83 -0.57 0.81 -5.14
CA THR A 83 -1.65 -0.11 -5.52
C THR A 83 -1.19 -1.56 -5.59
N PHE A 84 0.10 -1.82 -5.85
CA PHE A 84 0.66 -3.17 -5.80
C PHE A 84 0.52 -3.80 -4.41
N PHE A 85 1.04 -3.15 -3.36
CA PHE A 85 1.00 -3.76 -2.03
C PHE A 85 -0.42 -3.83 -1.47
N GLU A 86 -1.23 -2.78 -1.71
CA GLU A 86 -2.63 -2.79 -1.25
C GLU A 86 -3.45 -3.89 -1.92
N ILE A 87 -3.33 -4.09 -3.24
CA ILE A 87 -4.05 -5.16 -3.94
C ILE A 87 -3.61 -6.53 -3.40
N ALA A 88 -2.31 -6.74 -3.18
CA ALA A 88 -1.81 -7.99 -2.64
C ALA A 88 -2.34 -8.27 -1.23
N LEU A 89 -2.32 -7.28 -0.34
CA LEU A 89 -2.82 -7.39 1.03
C LEU A 89 -4.34 -7.57 1.07
N SER A 90 -5.09 -6.71 0.36
CA SER A 90 -6.56 -6.77 0.35
C SER A 90 -7.07 -8.06 -0.29
N PHE A 91 -6.40 -8.58 -1.34
CA PHE A 91 -6.73 -9.88 -1.90
C PHE A 91 -6.47 -11.00 -0.89
N ALA A 92 -5.34 -10.95 -0.17
CA ALA A 92 -5.02 -11.92 0.88
C ALA A 92 -6.06 -11.89 2.02
N ARG A 93 -6.59 -10.71 2.38
CA ARG A 93 -7.70 -10.57 3.35
C ARG A 93 -9.00 -11.17 2.82
N MET A 94 -9.34 -10.94 1.56
CA MET A 94 -10.51 -11.52 0.92
C MET A 94 -10.52 -13.04 1.02
N LEU A 95 -9.37 -13.70 0.95
CA LEU A 95 -9.25 -15.14 1.07
C LEU A 95 -9.57 -15.71 2.48
N ASN A 96 -9.80 -14.86 3.50
CA ASN A 96 -10.35 -15.30 4.79
C ASN A 96 -11.83 -15.64 4.70
N GLU A 97 -12.51 -15.17 3.66
CA GLU A 97 -13.93 -15.43 3.44
C GLU A 97 -14.16 -16.80 2.81
N PRO A 98 -15.38 -17.34 2.87
CA PRO A 98 -15.77 -18.49 2.06
C PRO A 98 -15.51 -18.22 0.57
N GLU A 99 -15.11 -19.23 -0.19
CA GLU A 99 -14.76 -19.09 -1.62
C GLU A 99 -15.87 -18.47 -2.48
N SER A 100 -17.15 -18.64 -2.10
CA SER A 100 -18.29 -18.01 -2.76
C SER A 100 -18.23 -16.47 -2.71
N ASN A 101 -17.48 -15.92 -1.77
CA ASN A 101 -17.32 -14.47 -1.55
C ASN A 101 -16.04 -13.91 -2.19
N TRP A 102 -15.24 -14.71 -2.90
CA TRP A 102 -14.06 -14.22 -3.60
C TRP A 102 -14.47 -13.54 -4.90
N THR A 103 -15.02 -12.35 -4.75
CA THR A 103 -15.58 -11.55 -5.85
C THR A 103 -14.86 -10.21 -5.98
N PRO A 104 -14.96 -9.55 -7.15
CA PRO A 104 -14.42 -8.21 -7.32
C PRO A 104 -14.95 -7.18 -6.33
N GLU A 105 -16.24 -7.25 -6.01
CA GLU A 105 -16.88 -6.36 -5.03
C GLU A 105 -16.31 -6.57 -3.64
N ARG A 106 -16.06 -7.83 -3.27
CA ARG A 106 -15.44 -8.15 -1.98
C ARG A 106 -14.00 -7.70 -1.90
N LEU A 107 -13.25 -7.79 -3.00
CA LEU A 107 -11.91 -7.21 -3.08
C LEU A 107 -11.96 -5.69 -2.91
N LEU A 108 -12.88 -4.99 -3.58
CA LEU A 108 -13.06 -3.53 -3.42
C LEU A 108 -13.39 -3.15 -1.99
N HIS A 109 -14.18 -3.96 -1.27
CA HIS A 109 -14.46 -3.75 0.15
C HIS A 109 -13.19 -3.83 1.00
N TYR A 110 -12.30 -4.80 0.78
CA TYR A 110 -11.03 -4.87 1.51
C TYR A 110 -10.05 -3.74 1.13
N ILE A 111 -10.07 -3.31 -0.15
CA ILE A 111 -9.36 -2.09 -0.57
C ILE A 111 -9.89 -0.86 0.19
N GLU A 112 -11.19 -0.75 0.38
CA GLU A 112 -11.78 0.35 1.17
C GLU A 112 -11.28 0.32 2.61
N ILE A 113 -11.34 -0.84 3.26
CA ILE A 113 -10.88 -1.02 4.64
C ILE A 113 -9.41 -0.59 4.80
N ASP A 114 -8.53 -0.98 3.88
CA ASP A 114 -7.09 -0.72 4.02
C ASP A 114 -6.70 0.71 3.59
N ARG A 115 -7.35 1.29 2.57
CA ARG A 115 -6.96 2.54 1.90
C ARG A 115 -7.54 3.80 2.52
N TYR A 116 -8.67 3.69 3.19
CA TYR A 116 -9.40 4.87 3.65
C TYR A 116 -9.32 5.04 5.16
N ARG A 117 -9.35 6.30 5.58
CA ARG A 117 -9.32 6.70 6.98
C ARG A 117 -10.47 6.04 7.75
N SER A 118 -10.14 5.39 8.86
CA SER A 118 -11.10 4.60 9.65
C SER A 118 -11.79 3.48 8.87
N GLY A 119 -11.29 3.12 7.68
CA GLY A 119 -11.83 2.05 6.83
C GLY A 119 -13.05 2.42 6.01
N GLU A 120 -13.34 3.70 5.82
CA GLU A 120 -14.55 4.17 5.15
C GLU A 120 -14.24 5.19 4.05
N CYS A 121 -14.73 4.92 2.84
CA CYS A 121 -14.69 5.84 1.72
C CYS A 121 -15.94 6.74 1.72
N THR A 122 -15.78 8.00 2.09
CA THR A 122 -16.91 8.96 2.10
C THR A 122 -17.24 9.52 0.72
N GLY A 123 -16.49 9.14 -0.32
CA GLY A 123 -16.55 9.74 -1.66
C GLY A 123 -15.75 11.04 -1.79
N GLU A 124 -15.17 11.53 -0.69
CA GLU A 124 -14.31 12.71 -0.66
C GLU A 124 -12.84 12.31 -0.77
N TYR A 125 -12.05 13.12 -1.50
CA TYR A 125 -10.63 12.87 -1.75
C TYR A 125 -9.80 12.68 -0.47
N LEU A 126 -10.06 13.47 0.55
CA LEU A 126 -9.32 13.44 1.81
C LEU A 126 -9.75 12.31 2.77
N SER A 127 -10.76 11.51 2.40
CA SER A 127 -11.04 10.26 3.13
C SER A 127 -9.98 9.20 2.87
N ARG A 128 -9.27 9.27 1.73
CA ARG A 128 -8.15 8.37 1.41
C ARG A 128 -6.91 8.69 2.25
N LEU A 129 -6.18 7.67 2.65
CA LEU A 129 -4.87 7.77 3.29
C LEU A 129 -3.81 8.02 2.20
N HIS A 130 -3.27 9.23 2.15
CA HIS A 130 -2.41 9.69 1.04
C HIS A 130 -0.91 9.49 1.31
N TYR A 131 -0.53 9.28 2.58
CA TYR A 131 0.85 9.12 3.03
C TYR A 131 1.02 7.76 3.69
N LEU A 132 2.12 7.07 3.43
CA LEU A 132 2.33 5.71 3.96
C LEU A 132 2.43 5.70 5.48
N GLU A 133 3.02 6.72 6.09
CA GLU A 133 3.06 6.90 7.53
C GLU A 133 1.67 7.15 8.13
N ASP A 134 0.76 7.78 7.38
CA ASP A 134 -0.64 7.98 7.78
C ASP A 134 -1.45 6.67 7.62
N TRP A 135 -1.18 5.95 6.54
CA TRP A 135 -1.74 4.61 6.30
C TRP A 135 -1.32 3.64 7.41
N LEU A 136 -0.03 3.63 7.76
CA LEU A 136 0.51 2.79 8.83
C LEU A 136 -0.14 3.14 10.17
N TYR A 137 -0.20 4.42 10.52
CA TYR A 137 -0.79 4.89 11.76
C TYR A 137 -2.28 4.53 11.90
N ASP A 138 -3.08 4.71 10.84
CA ASP A 138 -4.52 4.40 10.86
C ASP A 138 -4.75 2.89 10.94
N ASN A 139 -4.06 2.11 10.11
CA ASN A 139 -4.22 0.66 10.06
C ASN A 139 -3.68 -0.05 11.32
N ASP A 140 -2.58 0.43 11.91
CA ASP A 140 -2.05 -0.08 13.18
C ASP A 140 -3.05 0.15 14.33
N ARG A 141 -3.61 1.35 14.43
CA ARG A 141 -4.63 1.66 15.45
C ARG A 141 -5.90 0.83 15.32
N ARG A 142 -6.25 0.39 14.14
CA ARG A 142 -7.40 -0.50 13.86
C ARG A 142 -7.06 -1.99 14.03
N GLY A 143 -5.80 -2.31 14.33
CA GLY A 143 -5.34 -3.69 14.50
C GLY A 143 -5.26 -4.49 13.19
N LEU A 144 -5.17 -3.81 12.05
CA LEU A 144 -5.06 -4.45 10.73
C LEU A 144 -3.61 -4.76 10.37
N VAL A 145 -2.67 -4.00 10.90
CA VAL A 145 -1.23 -4.21 10.80
C VAL A 145 -0.59 -3.93 12.16
N GLU A 146 0.67 -4.33 12.34
CA GLU A 146 1.52 -3.94 13.45
C GLU A 146 2.70 -3.12 12.93
N ASP A 147 2.89 -1.89 13.46
CA ASP A 147 4.11 -1.12 13.19
C ASP A 147 5.31 -1.71 13.93
N LEU A 148 6.14 -2.42 13.20
CA LEU A 148 7.37 -3.03 13.71
C LEU A 148 8.57 -2.07 13.70
N THR A 149 8.45 -0.88 13.12
CA THR A 149 9.61 -0.02 12.85
C THR A 149 10.37 0.30 14.14
N ARG A 150 9.64 0.70 15.18
CA ARG A 150 10.26 1.06 16.46
C ARG A 150 10.85 -0.16 17.18
N SER A 151 10.12 -1.26 17.25
CA SER A 151 10.56 -2.51 17.94
C SER A 151 11.76 -3.17 17.28
N LEU A 152 11.94 -2.96 15.96
CA LEU A 152 13.12 -3.40 15.20
C LEU A 152 14.32 -2.46 15.32
N GLY A 153 14.26 -1.44 16.18
CA GLY A 153 15.36 -0.51 16.45
C GLY A 153 15.31 0.77 15.61
N GLY A 154 14.14 1.14 15.13
CA GLY A 154 13.91 2.41 14.46
C GLY A 154 14.10 3.60 15.40
N ARG A 155 14.61 4.70 14.85
CA ARG A 155 14.78 5.99 15.52
C ARG A 155 13.76 6.99 14.99
N SER A 156 13.33 7.93 15.82
CA SER A 156 12.52 9.06 15.36
C SER A 156 13.37 9.98 14.47
N VAL A 157 12.74 10.46 13.39
CA VAL A 157 13.36 11.38 12.42
C VAL A 157 12.44 12.58 12.17
N PRO A 158 13.00 13.78 11.89
CA PRO A 158 12.22 14.94 11.52
C PRO A 158 11.59 14.72 10.15
N HIS A 159 10.27 14.86 10.03
CA HIS A 159 9.58 14.66 8.76
C HIS A 159 8.57 15.77 8.50
N SER A 160 8.12 15.87 7.26
CA SER A 160 7.10 16.81 6.85
C SER A 160 6.33 16.23 5.67
N ALA A 161 5.08 15.86 5.90
CA ALA A 161 4.14 15.52 4.85
C ALA A 161 3.64 16.84 4.23
N ARG A 162 4.05 17.15 3.01
CA ARG A 162 3.66 18.36 2.27
C ARG A 162 3.77 18.22 0.74
N GLU A 163 4.12 17.04 0.28
CA GLU A 163 4.41 16.79 -1.14
C GLU A 163 3.18 17.09 -2.01
N MET A 164 2.00 16.75 -1.53
CA MET A 164 0.77 16.95 -2.29
C MET A 164 0.33 18.41 -2.32
N SER A 165 0.40 19.12 -1.19
CA SER A 165 0.03 20.55 -1.17
C SER A 165 1.03 21.40 -1.96
N VAL A 166 2.32 21.08 -1.94
CA VAL A 166 3.35 21.75 -2.74
C VAL A 166 3.22 21.38 -4.23
N GLY A 167 3.06 20.08 -4.53
CA GLY A 167 2.98 19.53 -5.88
C GLY A 167 1.55 19.42 -6.45
N TRP A 168 0.57 20.12 -5.89
CA TRP A 168 -0.86 19.91 -6.17
C TRP A 168 -1.24 19.87 -7.65
N ARG A 169 -0.49 20.57 -8.50
CA ARG A 169 -0.74 20.59 -9.95
C ARG A 169 -0.53 19.26 -10.64
N HIS A 170 0.27 18.37 -10.04
CA HIS A 170 0.53 17.02 -10.56
C HIS A 170 -0.58 16.02 -10.20
N TYR A 171 -1.44 16.37 -9.25
CA TYR A 171 -2.58 15.54 -8.83
C TYR A 171 -3.84 16.05 -9.52
N ARG A 172 -4.38 15.27 -10.46
CA ARG A 172 -5.52 15.71 -11.30
C ARG A 172 -6.74 16.09 -10.47
N TYR A 173 -6.99 15.38 -9.37
CA TYR A 173 -8.11 15.67 -8.47
C TYR A 173 -7.94 17.03 -7.79
N LEU A 174 -6.77 17.32 -7.26
CA LEU A 174 -6.44 18.62 -6.63
C LEU A 174 -6.42 19.76 -7.64
N ALA A 175 -5.89 19.50 -8.83
CA ALA A 175 -5.89 20.49 -9.93
C ALA A 175 -7.30 20.87 -10.33
N ALA A 176 -8.25 19.93 -10.30
CA ALA A 176 -9.66 20.17 -10.59
C ALA A 176 -10.44 20.77 -9.39
N ASN A 177 -9.94 20.61 -8.15
CA ASN A 177 -10.66 21.00 -6.91
C ASN A 177 -9.75 21.78 -5.95
N ARG A 178 -9.38 23.00 -6.33
CA ARG A 178 -8.44 23.84 -5.58
C ARG A 178 -8.89 24.23 -4.17
N SER A 179 -10.20 24.20 -3.90
CA SER A 179 -10.76 24.42 -2.55
C SER A 179 -10.27 23.38 -1.52
N LEU A 180 -9.80 22.22 -1.98
CA LEU A 180 -9.24 21.18 -1.11
C LEU A 180 -7.82 21.49 -0.61
N LEU A 181 -7.11 22.48 -1.18
CA LEU A 181 -5.71 22.76 -0.80
C LEU A 181 -5.57 23.17 0.67
N GLY A 182 -6.51 23.96 1.19
CA GLY A 182 -6.52 24.32 2.62
C GLY A 182 -6.79 23.12 3.53
N PRO A 183 -7.86 22.35 3.33
CA PRO A 183 -8.09 21.09 4.05
C PRO A 183 -6.92 20.09 3.94
N LEU A 184 -6.33 19.92 2.75
CA LEU A 184 -5.16 19.07 2.51
C LEU A 184 -3.97 19.52 3.36
N ALA A 185 -3.63 20.81 3.36
CA ALA A 185 -2.51 21.32 4.16
C ALA A 185 -2.72 21.10 5.67
N ARG A 186 -3.97 21.17 6.17
CA ARG A 186 -4.28 20.83 7.56
C ARG A 186 -4.11 19.32 7.84
N MET A 187 -4.52 18.46 6.91
CA MET A 187 -4.30 17.02 7.03
C MET A 187 -2.79 16.68 7.02
N GLU A 188 -2.02 17.28 6.13
CA GLU A 188 -0.55 17.14 6.07
C GLU A 188 0.13 17.63 7.36
N ALA A 189 -0.32 18.75 7.92
CA ALA A 189 0.18 19.23 9.22
C ALA A 189 -0.13 18.24 10.36
N ASN A 190 -1.30 17.61 10.34
CA ASN A 190 -1.65 16.56 11.31
C ASN A 190 -0.75 15.33 11.15
N VAL A 191 -0.51 14.87 9.92
CA VAL A 191 0.44 13.77 9.66
C VAL A 191 1.83 14.14 10.17
N SER A 192 2.31 15.33 9.86
CA SER A 192 3.64 15.82 10.27
C SER A 192 3.80 16.00 11.78
N SER A 193 2.71 16.16 12.53
CA SER A 193 2.77 16.31 13.99
C SER A 193 3.03 15.01 14.75
N ARG A 194 2.89 13.86 14.08
CA ARG A 194 3.15 12.54 14.65
C ARG A 194 4.60 12.13 14.42
N PRO A 195 5.24 11.39 15.33
CA PRO A 195 6.61 10.95 15.12
C PRO A 195 6.70 9.94 13.96
N LEU A 196 7.60 10.18 13.01
CA LEU A 196 8.03 9.18 12.03
C LEU A 196 9.23 8.42 12.58
N TYR A 197 9.17 7.09 12.54
CA TYR A 197 10.30 6.23 12.88
C TYR A 197 10.90 5.63 11.63
N GLU A 198 12.23 5.48 11.64
CA GLU A 198 13.02 4.93 10.57
C GLU A 198 14.00 3.88 11.11
N ILE A 199 14.09 2.71 10.50
CA ILE A 199 15.23 1.81 10.66
C ILE A 199 16.31 2.30 9.70
N PRO A 200 17.43 2.85 10.21
CA PRO A 200 18.45 3.43 9.36
C PRO A 200 19.04 2.44 8.36
N LYS A 201 19.33 2.90 7.16
CA LYS A 201 19.87 2.14 6.02
C LYS A 201 20.98 1.16 6.40
N ASN A 202 21.93 1.60 7.23
CA ASN A 202 23.05 0.79 7.68
C ASN A 202 22.69 -0.30 8.71
N ARG A 203 21.45 -0.31 9.22
CA ARG A 203 20.96 -1.33 10.15
C ARG A 203 20.02 -2.34 9.49
N VAL A 204 19.55 -2.07 8.27
CA VAL A 204 18.56 -2.91 7.59
C VAL A 204 19.04 -4.34 7.41
N ALA A 205 20.29 -4.56 6.99
CA ALA A 205 20.84 -5.92 6.86
C ALA A 205 20.76 -6.75 8.16
N GLY A 206 20.95 -6.10 9.31
CA GLY A 206 20.90 -6.77 10.62
C GLY A 206 19.49 -7.17 11.06
N ILE A 207 18.45 -6.55 10.48
CA ILE A 207 17.05 -6.87 10.82
C ILE A 207 16.36 -7.74 9.78
N GLU A 208 16.92 -7.94 8.60
CA GLU A 208 16.35 -8.82 7.55
C GLU A 208 15.99 -10.23 8.05
N PRO A 209 16.76 -10.87 8.95
CA PRO A 209 16.37 -12.17 9.52
C PRO A 209 15.06 -12.14 10.32
N LYS A 210 14.64 -10.98 10.83
CA LYS A 210 13.41 -10.80 11.61
C LYS A 210 12.20 -10.46 10.76
N LEU A 211 12.41 -10.05 9.49
CA LEU A 211 11.35 -9.76 8.55
C LEU A 211 10.76 -11.08 7.99
N ARG A 212 9.47 -11.07 7.73
CA ARG A 212 8.71 -12.21 7.19
C ARG A 212 8.17 -11.88 5.81
N SER A 213 7.90 -12.90 5.02
CA SER A 213 7.16 -12.72 3.77
C SER A 213 5.84 -12.03 4.03
N GLY A 214 5.52 -11.02 3.19
CA GLY A 214 4.33 -10.21 3.29
C GLY A 214 4.42 -9.00 4.24
N ASP A 215 5.53 -8.82 5.00
CA ASP A 215 5.76 -7.55 5.69
C ASP A 215 5.79 -6.42 4.65
N VAL A 216 5.06 -5.34 4.90
CA VAL A 216 5.08 -4.13 4.07
C VAL A 216 6.34 -3.33 4.42
N ILE A 217 7.13 -3.02 3.41
CA ILE A 217 8.37 -2.24 3.55
C ILE A 217 8.19 -0.89 2.86
N GLY A 218 8.16 0.18 3.63
CA GLY A 218 8.21 1.54 3.13
C GLY A 218 9.65 2.05 3.08
N ILE A 219 10.05 2.61 1.95
CA ILE A 219 11.36 3.25 1.78
C ILE A 219 11.25 4.70 2.21
N ILE A 220 12.10 5.11 3.14
CA ILE A 220 12.19 6.48 3.60
C ILE A 220 13.36 7.16 2.89
N SER A 221 13.09 8.32 2.30
CA SER A 221 14.09 9.18 1.68
C SER A 221 14.23 10.47 2.47
N ARG A 222 15.43 11.06 2.40
CA ARG A 222 15.76 12.34 3.00
C ARG A 222 15.99 13.39 1.92
N ASP A 223 15.26 14.49 2.01
CA ASP A 223 15.40 15.62 1.08
C ASP A 223 16.66 16.47 1.37
N ARG A 224 16.88 17.50 0.53
CA ARG A 224 18.02 18.42 0.67
C ARG A 224 17.96 19.30 1.93
N ASN A 225 16.75 19.49 2.50
CA ASN A 225 16.52 20.24 3.73
C ASN A 225 16.68 19.35 4.98
N GLY A 226 16.98 18.08 4.80
CA GLY A 226 17.15 17.13 5.88
C GLY A 226 15.84 16.56 6.42
N LEU A 227 14.70 16.79 5.74
CA LEU A 227 13.41 16.22 6.10
C LEU A 227 13.23 14.84 5.48
N TYR A 228 12.55 13.99 6.18
CA TYR A 228 12.29 12.60 5.81
C TYR A 228 10.86 12.44 5.33
N SER A 229 10.64 11.64 4.30
CA SER A 229 9.32 11.25 3.80
C SER A 229 9.36 9.84 3.23
N THR A 230 8.20 9.18 3.13
CA THR A 230 8.09 7.88 2.45
C THR A 230 8.07 8.08 0.94
N ALA A 231 9.04 7.48 0.25
CA ALA A 231 9.24 7.66 -1.19
C ALA A 231 8.78 6.47 -2.04
N HIS A 232 8.74 5.28 -1.44
CA HIS A 232 8.41 4.04 -2.14
C HIS A 232 7.91 2.98 -1.17
N VAL A 233 7.22 1.96 -1.70
CA VAL A 233 6.67 0.87 -0.89
C VAL A 233 6.67 -0.43 -1.68
N GLY A 234 6.76 -1.55 -0.95
CA GLY A 234 6.64 -2.91 -1.47
C GLY A 234 6.48 -3.92 -0.35
N LEU A 235 6.71 -5.16 -0.68
CA LEU A 235 6.56 -6.30 0.22
C LEU A 235 7.89 -7.03 0.42
N ALA A 236 8.10 -7.55 1.60
CA ALA A 236 9.15 -8.52 1.87
C ALA A 236 8.77 -9.87 1.26
N LEU A 237 9.71 -10.53 0.65
CA LEU A 237 9.58 -11.91 0.15
C LEU A 237 10.79 -12.72 0.55
N ARG A 238 10.62 -13.75 1.36
CA ARG A 238 11.65 -14.73 1.66
C ARG A 238 11.54 -15.89 0.68
N THR A 239 12.60 -16.12 -0.09
CA THR A 239 12.69 -17.21 -1.06
C THR A 239 13.14 -18.51 -0.40
N ASN A 240 13.05 -19.63 -1.13
CA ASN A 240 13.34 -20.98 -0.59
C ASN A 240 14.79 -21.15 -0.10
N ASP A 241 15.72 -20.36 -0.61
CA ASP A 241 17.12 -20.30 -0.14
C ASP A 241 17.30 -19.50 1.16
N GLY A 242 16.20 -18.98 1.73
CA GLY A 242 16.19 -18.19 2.95
C GLY A 242 16.53 -16.72 2.76
N VAL A 243 16.81 -16.27 1.54
CA VAL A 243 17.14 -14.87 1.26
C VAL A 243 15.87 -14.01 1.26
N LEU A 244 15.94 -12.84 1.90
CA LEU A 244 14.87 -11.85 1.87
C LEU A 244 15.04 -10.94 0.67
N HIS A 245 13.98 -10.76 -0.10
CA HIS A 245 13.92 -9.89 -1.26
C HIS A 245 12.91 -8.77 -1.05
N PHE A 246 13.11 -7.64 -1.77
CA PHE A 246 12.15 -6.56 -1.88
C PHE A 246 11.32 -6.74 -3.14
N MET A 247 10.02 -6.97 -3.00
CA MET A 247 9.09 -7.15 -4.11
C MET A 247 8.24 -5.90 -4.25
N HIS A 248 8.28 -5.24 -5.41
CA HIS A 248 7.63 -3.96 -5.61
C HIS A 248 7.28 -3.67 -7.07
N ALA A 249 6.39 -2.72 -7.31
CA ALA A 249 6.21 -2.17 -8.66
C ALA A 249 7.31 -1.15 -8.94
N SER A 250 8.27 -1.54 -9.77
CA SER A 250 9.42 -0.73 -10.17
C SER A 250 9.03 0.28 -11.24
N SER A 251 9.42 1.55 -11.07
CA SER A 251 9.06 2.64 -11.98
C SER A 251 9.61 2.46 -13.41
N PRO A 252 9.06 3.15 -14.43
CA PRO A 252 9.48 3.03 -15.83
C PRO A 252 10.96 3.35 -16.07
N GLY A 253 11.56 4.24 -15.27
CA GLY A 253 12.99 4.55 -15.36
C GLY A 253 13.92 3.39 -14.96
N ASN A 254 13.36 2.34 -14.34
CA ASN A 254 14.06 1.11 -13.95
C ASN A 254 13.49 -0.09 -14.72
N SER A 255 12.59 -0.88 -14.10
CA SER A 255 12.06 -2.11 -14.72
C SER A 255 10.68 -1.95 -15.36
N GLY A 256 9.91 -0.91 -14.97
CA GLY A 256 8.58 -0.62 -15.51
C GLY A 256 7.50 -1.67 -15.22
N ARG A 257 7.69 -2.48 -14.19
CA ARG A 257 6.78 -3.58 -13.83
C ARG A 257 6.95 -4.01 -12.37
N VAL A 258 6.05 -4.85 -11.90
CA VAL A 258 6.23 -5.56 -10.62
C VAL A 258 7.37 -6.56 -10.75
N ILE A 259 8.31 -6.51 -9.81
CA ILE A 259 9.50 -7.38 -9.77
C ILE A 259 9.80 -7.87 -8.35
N VAL A 260 10.51 -8.98 -8.26
CA VAL A 260 11.27 -9.36 -7.08
C VAL A 260 12.69 -8.83 -7.27
N ASP A 261 13.08 -7.88 -6.43
CA ASP A 261 14.37 -7.18 -6.52
C ASP A 261 15.38 -7.73 -5.50
N ALA A 262 16.52 -7.09 -5.35
CA ALA A 262 17.54 -7.43 -4.37
C ALA A 262 17.00 -7.38 -2.91
N GLN A 263 17.82 -7.79 -1.98
CA GLN A 263 17.59 -7.62 -0.54
C GLN A 263 17.32 -6.14 -0.23
N PRO A 264 16.40 -5.81 0.71
CA PRO A 264 16.11 -4.42 1.09
C PRO A 264 17.36 -3.61 1.42
N SER A 265 18.29 -4.20 2.17
CA SER A 265 19.58 -3.56 2.48
C SER A 265 20.39 -3.21 1.24
N LYS A 266 20.42 -4.06 0.22
CA LYS A 266 21.14 -3.79 -1.04
C LYS A 266 20.39 -2.79 -1.93
N TYR A 267 19.05 -2.87 -1.96
CA TYR A 267 18.20 -1.96 -2.70
C TYR A 267 18.45 -0.51 -2.28
N LEU A 268 18.42 -0.22 -0.99
CA LEU A 268 18.60 1.12 -0.42
C LEU A 268 19.91 1.80 -0.86
N TYR A 269 20.99 1.04 -1.05
CA TYR A 269 22.29 1.63 -1.44
C TYR A 269 22.37 2.06 -2.91
N ARG A 270 21.36 1.73 -3.73
CA ARG A 270 21.28 2.23 -5.11
C ARG A 270 20.93 3.72 -5.19
N TYR A 271 20.27 4.25 -4.16
CA TYR A 271 19.79 5.63 -4.15
C TYR A 271 20.41 6.39 -2.97
N ARG A 272 21.02 7.55 -3.27
CA ARG A 272 21.70 8.36 -2.24
C ARG A 272 20.74 9.00 -1.24
N THR A 273 19.51 9.28 -1.69
CA THR A 273 18.47 9.90 -0.88
C THR A 273 17.79 8.93 0.08
N ASP A 274 17.83 7.61 -0.22
CA ASP A 274 17.22 6.62 0.65
C ASP A 274 17.98 6.51 1.96
N SER A 275 17.28 6.75 3.07
CA SER A 275 17.86 6.84 4.42
C SER A 275 17.59 5.59 5.26
N GLY A 276 16.48 4.90 5.02
CA GLY A 276 16.07 3.72 5.77
C GLY A 276 14.72 3.19 5.35
N ILE A 277 14.11 2.41 6.24
CA ILE A 277 12.81 1.79 6.02
C ILE A 277 11.89 1.96 7.21
N LEU A 278 10.58 1.92 6.96
CA LEU A 278 9.56 1.53 7.93
C LEU A 278 9.04 0.11 7.60
N VAL A 279 8.47 -0.56 8.60
CA VAL A 279 7.98 -1.94 8.44
C VAL A 279 6.63 -2.09 9.11
N ALA A 280 5.65 -2.59 8.36
CA ALA A 280 4.34 -2.98 8.87
C ALA A 280 4.10 -4.48 8.63
N ARG A 281 3.59 -5.18 9.63
CA ARG A 281 3.22 -6.60 9.53
C ARG A 281 1.71 -6.76 9.46
N PRO A 282 1.14 -7.36 8.40
CA PRO A 282 -0.28 -7.69 8.35
C PRO A 282 -0.71 -8.61 9.51
N LEU A 283 -1.86 -8.32 10.13
CA LEU A 283 -2.39 -9.08 11.28
C LEU A 283 -3.62 -9.93 10.94
N HIS A 284 -4.39 -9.67 9.96
CA HIS A 284 -5.61 -10.44 9.60
C HIS A 284 -5.90 -10.37 8.12
#